data_9ff0047f74311301aab29ef7cde602f9
#
_entry.id   9ff0047f74311301aab29ef7cde602f9
#
_cell.length_a   1.000
_cell.length_b   1.000
_cell.length_c   1.000
_cell.angle_alpha   90.00
_cell.angle_beta   90.00
_cell.angle_gamma   90.00
#
_symmetry.space_group_name_H-M   'P 1'
#
loop_
_entity.id
_entity.type
_entity.pdbx_description
1 polymer ?
#
loop_
_entity_poly.entity_id
_entity_poly.type
_entity_poly.pdbx_seq_one_letter_code
_entity_poly.pdbx_strand_id
1 'polypeptide(L)'
;MNTITVSELKELKNPLIIDIRDNFNYNNSHIPNAINIPELILKEMPARYLSKNNTYYLYCSIGKQSLILSNYLNSIGYHCYTLEGGYQEYRRNLEIY
;
A
#
# COMPACT_ATOMS: atom_id res chain seq x y z
N MET A 1 1.70 9.33 -12.28
CA MET A 1 2.15 8.39 -11.26
C MET A 1 1.41 8.67 -9.98
N ASN A 2 0.77 7.66 -9.43
CA ASN A 2 -0.10 7.87 -8.27
C ASN A 2 0.65 7.57 -6.98
N THR A 3 1.10 8.63 -6.32
CA THR A 3 1.77 8.50 -5.04
C THR A 3 1.04 9.31 -3.98
N ILE A 4 1.23 8.92 -2.72
CA ILE A 4 0.64 9.63 -1.60
C ILE A 4 1.67 9.67 -0.47
N THR A 5 1.72 10.79 0.24
CA THR A 5 2.61 10.91 1.40
C THR A 5 1.94 10.33 2.64
N VAL A 6 2.75 10.08 3.68
CA VAL A 6 2.21 9.62 4.96
C VAL A 6 1.21 10.63 5.51
N SER A 7 1.52 11.93 5.44
CA SER A 7 0.62 12.97 5.92
C SER A 7 -0.72 12.94 5.20
N GLU A 8 -0.67 12.81 3.88
CA GLU A 8 -1.89 12.76 3.09
C GLU A 8 -2.72 11.52 3.41
N LEU A 9 -2.04 10.37 3.58
CA LEU A 9 -2.75 9.13 3.91
C LEU A 9 -3.50 9.26 5.23
N LYS A 10 -2.87 9.90 6.21
CA LYS A 10 -3.47 10.07 7.53
C LYS A 10 -4.72 10.93 7.53
N GLU A 11 -4.90 11.77 6.51
CA GLU A 11 -6.06 12.63 6.42
C GLU A 11 -7.25 11.97 5.73
N LEU A 12 -7.04 10.81 5.14
CA LEU A 12 -8.13 10.11 4.47
C LEU A 12 -9.04 9.42 5.47
N LYS A 13 -10.31 9.33 5.10
CA LYS A 13 -11.31 8.67 5.91
C LYS A 13 -11.45 7.23 5.46
N ASN A 14 -11.13 6.29 6.35
CA ASN A 14 -11.27 4.85 6.10
C ASN A 14 -10.62 4.40 4.79
N PRO A 15 -9.35 4.74 4.56
CA PRO A 15 -8.69 4.34 3.31
C PRO A 15 -8.48 2.82 3.29
N LEU A 16 -8.53 2.26 2.08
CA LEU A 16 -8.27 0.84 1.88
C LEU A 16 -6.77 0.66 1.70
N ILE A 17 -6.10 0.28 2.78
CA ILE A 17 -4.64 0.18 2.81
C ILE A 17 -4.21 -1.27 2.68
N ILE A 18 -3.28 -1.55 1.77
CA ILE A 18 -2.78 -2.90 1.53
C ILE A 18 -1.28 -2.93 1.77
N ASP A 19 -0.87 -3.79 2.70
CA ASP A 19 0.54 -4.08 2.98
C ASP A 19 0.96 -5.23 2.08
N ILE A 20 1.88 -4.96 1.14
CA ILE A 20 2.30 -6.00 0.19
C ILE A 20 3.61 -6.68 0.60
N ARG A 21 4.07 -6.45 1.83
CA ARG A 21 5.22 -7.14 2.39
C ARG A 21 4.85 -8.59 2.70
N ASP A 22 5.85 -9.38 3.08
CA ASP A 22 5.56 -10.75 3.47
C ASP A 22 4.81 -10.79 4.80
N ASN A 23 4.23 -11.94 5.08
CA ASN A 23 3.40 -12.16 6.26
C ASN A 23 4.17 -11.92 7.57
N PHE A 24 5.44 -12.31 7.60
CA PHE A 24 6.26 -12.15 8.79
C PHE A 24 6.40 -10.66 9.17
N ASN A 25 6.74 -9.84 8.20
CA ASN A 25 6.89 -8.40 8.45
C ASN A 25 5.56 -7.76 8.83
N TYR A 26 4.48 -8.13 8.16
CA TYR A 26 3.17 -7.61 8.48
C TYR A 26 2.78 -7.95 9.93
N ASN A 27 2.96 -9.20 10.31
CA ASN A 27 2.58 -9.64 11.66
C ASN A 27 3.45 -8.99 12.75
N ASN A 28 4.68 -8.66 12.40
CA ASN A 28 5.57 -7.97 13.34
C ASN A 28 5.06 -6.56 13.65
N SER A 29 4.72 -5.79 12.62
CA SER A 29 4.08 -4.48 12.78
C SER A 29 3.61 -4.00 11.41
N HIS A 30 2.52 -3.24 11.38
CA HIS A 30 1.96 -2.71 10.15
C HIS A 30 1.14 -1.45 10.43
N ILE A 31 0.79 -0.74 9.39
CA ILE A 31 -0.06 0.44 9.52
C ILE A 31 -1.44 -0.02 9.99
N PRO A 32 -2.03 0.64 11.02
CA PRO A 32 -3.35 0.25 11.51
C PRO A 32 -4.38 0.17 10.39
N ASN A 33 -5.19 -0.87 10.42
CA ASN A 33 -6.26 -1.16 9.45
C ASN A 33 -5.76 -1.60 8.09
N ALA A 34 -4.45 -1.76 7.88
CA ALA A 34 -3.94 -2.32 6.64
C ALA A 34 -4.19 -3.82 6.62
N ILE A 35 -4.53 -4.34 5.45
CA ILE A 35 -4.62 -5.79 5.26
C ILE A 35 -3.37 -6.26 4.53
N ASN A 36 -2.99 -7.50 4.76
CA ASN A 36 -1.78 -8.05 4.14
C ASN A 36 -2.13 -8.88 2.92
N ILE A 37 -1.68 -8.44 1.76
CA ILE A 37 -1.74 -9.23 0.53
C ILE A 37 -0.34 -9.17 -0.07
N PRO A 38 0.46 -10.23 0.11
CA PRO A 38 1.84 -10.22 -0.40
C PRO A 38 1.90 -9.92 -1.89
N GLU A 39 2.97 -9.25 -2.29
CA GLU A 39 3.14 -8.68 -3.62
C GLU A 39 2.79 -9.65 -4.74
N LEU A 40 3.36 -10.86 -4.72
CA LEU A 40 3.15 -11.82 -5.80
C LEU A 40 1.71 -12.31 -5.87
N ILE A 41 1.08 -12.46 -4.72
CA ILE A 41 -0.32 -12.91 -4.69
C ILE A 41 -1.23 -11.83 -5.30
N LEU A 42 -1.01 -10.59 -4.90
CA LEU A 42 -1.83 -9.49 -5.43
C LEU A 42 -1.59 -9.30 -6.92
N LYS A 43 -0.34 -9.42 -7.36
CA LYS A 43 0.01 -9.27 -8.77
C LYS A 43 -0.64 -10.34 -9.63
N GLU A 44 -0.65 -11.58 -9.17
CA GLU A 44 -1.15 -12.70 -9.95
C GLU A 44 -2.67 -12.82 -9.94
N MET A 45 -3.31 -12.39 -8.86
CA MET A 45 -4.76 -12.52 -8.72
C MET A 45 -5.42 -11.23 -8.25
N PRO A 46 -5.22 -10.12 -8.98
CA PRO A 46 -5.77 -8.85 -8.49
C PRO A 46 -7.29 -8.84 -8.41
N ALA A 47 -7.97 -9.49 -9.36
CA ALA A 47 -9.43 -9.48 -9.36
C ALA A 47 -10.03 -10.19 -8.15
N ARG A 48 -9.25 -11.03 -7.48
CA ARG A 48 -9.70 -11.73 -6.29
C ARG A 48 -9.79 -10.78 -5.08
N TYR A 49 -8.96 -9.75 -5.09
CA TYR A 49 -8.81 -8.87 -3.93
C TYR A 49 -9.25 -7.44 -4.18
N LEU A 50 -9.28 -6.99 -5.43
CA LEU A 50 -9.52 -5.60 -5.77
C LEU A 50 -10.77 -5.44 -6.61
N SER A 51 -11.45 -4.29 -6.42
CA SER A 51 -12.54 -3.86 -7.27
C SER A 51 -12.08 -2.63 -8.04
N LYS A 52 -12.47 -2.54 -9.31
CA LYS A 52 -12.13 -1.37 -10.13
C LYS A 52 -12.93 -0.13 -9.72
N ASN A 53 -13.88 -0.30 -8.82
CA ASN A 53 -14.69 0.82 -8.32
C ASN A 53 -14.09 1.45 -7.06
N ASN A 54 -13.05 0.85 -6.48
CA ASN A 54 -12.44 1.34 -5.25
C ASN A 54 -11.05 1.88 -5.52
N THR A 55 -10.55 2.70 -4.59
CA THR A 55 -9.19 3.21 -4.60
C THR A 55 -8.42 2.53 -3.46
N TYR A 56 -7.21 2.08 -3.77
CA TYR A 56 -6.38 1.35 -2.81
C TYR A 56 -5.05 2.05 -2.61
N TYR A 57 -4.51 1.91 -1.41
CA TYR A 57 -3.24 2.54 -1.02
C TYR A 57 -2.29 1.43 -0.61
N LEU A 58 -1.31 1.16 -1.48
CA LEU A 58 -0.36 0.07 -1.30
C LEU A 58 0.92 0.57 -0.65
N TYR A 59 1.53 -0.27 0.18
CA TYR A 59 2.85 0.05 0.67
C TYR A 59 3.70 -1.20 0.84
N CYS A 60 5.00 -1.02 0.68
CA CYS A 60 6.02 -2.01 0.95
C CYS A 60 6.98 -1.42 1.98
N SER A 61 8.19 -1.96 2.11
CA SER A 61 9.12 -1.48 3.12
C SER A 61 9.62 -0.06 2.85
N ILE A 62 10.05 0.25 1.61
CA ILE A 62 10.63 1.55 1.28
C ILE A 62 9.98 2.24 0.08
N GLY A 63 8.90 1.69 -0.45
CA GLY A 63 8.13 2.33 -1.51
C GLY A 63 8.46 1.89 -2.92
N LYS A 64 9.46 1.05 -3.12
CA LYS A 64 9.93 0.68 -4.44
C LYS A 64 9.04 -0.38 -5.11
N GLN A 65 8.83 -1.49 -4.42
CA GLN A 65 7.99 -2.57 -4.96
C GLN A 65 6.54 -2.13 -5.10
N SER A 66 6.03 -1.35 -4.14
CA SER A 66 4.64 -0.91 -4.22
C SER A 66 4.42 0.07 -5.36
N LEU A 67 5.44 0.87 -5.71
CA LEU A 67 5.33 1.76 -6.86
C LEU A 67 5.20 0.96 -8.15
N ILE A 68 6.06 -0.04 -8.31
CA ILE A 68 6.03 -0.88 -9.51
C ILE A 68 4.69 -1.60 -9.61
N LEU A 69 4.23 -2.19 -8.50
CA LEU A 69 2.97 -2.93 -8.50
C LEU A 69 1.78 -2.01 -8.76
N SER A 70 1.74 -0.83 -8.14
CA SER A 70 0.65 0.12 -8.35
C SER A 70 0.57 0.53 -9.82
N ASN A 71 1.71 0.80 -10.44
CA ASN A 71 1.72 1.18 -11.85
C ASN A 71 1.18 0.04 -12.73
N TYR A 72 1.58 -1.19 -12.43
CA TYR A 72 1.07 -2.35 -13.15
C TYR A 72 -0.45 -2.47 -12.99
N LEU A 73 -0.93 -2.41 -11.74
CA LEU A 73 -2.37 -2.56 -11.48
C LEU A 73 -3.18 -1.45 -12.14
N ASN A 74 -2.66 -0.24 -12.11
CA ASN A 74 -3.34 0.88 -12.78
C ASN A 74 -3.39 0.68 -14.29
N SER A 75 -2.36 0.07 -14.87
CA SER A 75 -2.33 -0.19 -16.32
C SER A 75 -3.39 -1.20 -16.75
N ILE A 76 -3.89 -2.02 -15.83
CA ILE A 76 -4.94 -2.99 -16.15
C ILE A 76 -6.30 -2.59 -15.56
N GLY A 77 -6.44 -1.32 -15.16
CA GLY A 77 -7.75 -0.76 -14.86
C GLY A 77 -8.09 -0.55 -13.39
N TYR A 78 -7.18 -0.86 -12.48
CA TYR A 78 -7.41 -0.59 -11.06
C TYR A 78 -6.96 0.81 -10.70
N HIS A 79 -7.29 1.25 -9.50
CA HIS A 79 -6.96 2.59 -9.01
C HIS A 79 -6.15 2.47 -7.74
N CYS A 80 -4.84 2.51 -7.87
CA CYS A 80 -3.93 2.30 -6.77
C CYS A 80 -2.96 3.46 -6.62
N TYR A 81 -2.69 3.83 -5.37
CA TYR A 81 -1.63 4.77 -5.01
C TYR A 81 -0.56 4.01 -4.27
N THR A 82 0.68 4.49 -4.32
CA THR A 82 1.74 3.93 -3.51
C THR A 82 2.16 4.94 -2.44
N LEU A 83 2.39 4.44 -1.23
CA LEU A 83 2.83 5.27 -0.12
C LEU A 83 4.31 5.60 -0.30
N GLU A 84 4.63 6.90 -0.41
CA GLU A 84 6.02 7.34 -0.58
C GLU A 84 6.84 6.97 0.64
N GLY A 85 7.99 6.35 0.38
CA GLY A 85 8.89 5.92 1.44
C GLY A 85 8.45 4.67 2.19
N GLY A 86 7.26 4.17 1.91
CA GLY A 86 6.79 2.89 2.45
C GLY A 86 6.64 2.89 3.96
N TYR A 87 6.70 1.69 4.52
CA TYR A 87 6.55 1.52 5.97
C TYR A 87 7.65 2.22 6.74
N GLN A 88 8.84 2.29 6.18
CA GLN A 88 9.95 3.00 6.82
C GLN A 88 9.60 4.46 7.06
N GLU A 89 9.04 5.12 6.06
CA GLU A 89 8.65 6.53 6.20
C GLU A 89 7.48 6.68 7.17
N TYR A 90 6.55 5.74 7.17
CA TYR A 90 5.46 5.76 8.13
C TYR A 90 6.00 5.72 9.56
N ARG A 91 6.96 4.83 9.83
CA ARG A 91 7.58 4.71 11.16
C ARG A 91 8.29 5.99 11.56
N ARG A 92 9.00 6.62 10.63
CA ARG A 92 9.68 7.88 10.92
C ARG A 92 8.70 8.96 11.33
N ASN A 93 7.54 8.98 10.72
CA ASN A 93 6.51 9.97 11.06
C ASN A 93 5.93 9.75 12.46
N LEU A 94 6.01 8.54 13.00
CA LEU A 94 5.57 8.28 14.36
C LEU A 94 6.56 8.76 15.40
N GLU A 95 7.80 8.96 15.02
CA GLU A 95 8.89 9.30 15.95
C GLU A 95 9.16 10.79 15.99
N ILE A 96 8.40 11.58 15.27
CA ILE A 96 8.58 13.02 15.22
C ILE A 96 7.65 13.67 16.24
N TYR A 97 8.23 14.18 17.24
CA TYR A 97 7.55 15.05 18.17
C TYR A 97 8.45 15.79 18.97
#